data_e03c137ea6467077099ff81b3f52bf59
#
_entry.id   e03c137ea6467077099ff81b3f52bf59
#
_cell.length_a   1.000
_cell.length_b   1.000
_cell.length_c   1.000
_cell.angle_alpha   90.00
_cell.angle_beta   90.00
_cell.angle_gamma   90.00
#
_symmetry.space_group_name_H-M   'P 1'
#
loop_
_entity.id
_entity.type
_entity.pdbx_description
1 polymer ?
#
loop_
_entity_poly.entity_id
_entity_poly.type
_entity_poly.pdbx_seq_one_letter_code
_entity_poly.pdbx_strand_id
1 'polypeptide(L)'
;MRVFLLTFIINLSIGLGFSATASVDKNRCTINDIISFKIEFQNADSFSNIDISSLIKDFIVISGPSQQTSMQWINGKVTNSRIMSWSLSPKREGRLIIPRLDVQISGKKSATKEIVVFVGQSQKKETDLDVFISAEINKESVYIGEQITLTYSIYRRVECSIEPFEI
;
A
#
# COMPACT_ATOMS: atom_id res chain seq x y z
N MET A 1 66.44 -25.56 -2.46
CA MET A 1 65.60 -24.45 -2.02
C MET A 1 64.19 -24.74 -2.52
N ARG A 2 63.33 -25.32 -1.64
CA ARG A 2 61.94 -25.68 -1.99
C ARG A 2 61.02 -24.51 -1.60
N VAL A 3 60.43 -23.85 -2.60
CA VAL A 3 59.44 -22.82 -2.41
C VAL A 3 58.08 -23.48 -2.15
N PHE A 4 57.56 -23.37 -0.92
CA PHE A 4 56.21 -23.76 -0.56
C PHE A 4 55.25 -22.65 -1.02
N LEU A 5 54.48 -22.94 -2.08
CA LEU A 5 53.41 -22.06 -2.56
C LEU A 5 52.16 -22.28 -1.67
N LEU A 6 51.92 -21.37 -0.72
CA LEU A 6 50.75 -21.39 0.15
C LEU A 6 49.54 -20.82 -0.62
N THR A 7 48.72 -21.72 -1.17
CA THR A 7 47.50 -21.35 -1.87
C THR A 7 46.43 -20.96 -0.83
N PHE A 8 46.17 -19.66 -0.65
CA PHE A 8 45.10 -19.13 0.21
C PHE A 8 43.77 -19.22 -0.55
N ILE A 9 42.95 -20.23 -0.25
CA ILE A 9 41.61 -20.40 -0.80
C ILE A 9 40.67 -19.46 0.01
N ILE A 10 40.31 -18.30 -0.58
CA ILE A 10 39.28 -17.44 -0.04
C ILE A 10 37.92 -18.09 -0.36
N ASN A 11 37.33 -18.73 0.65
CA ASN A 11 35.94 -19.16 0.59
C ASN A 11 35.01 -17.93 0.64
N LEU A 12 34.59 -17.44 -0.53
CA LEU A 12 33.55 -16.43 -0.65
C LEU A 12 32.17 -17.10 -0.43
N SER A 13 31.76 -17.23 0.81
CA SER A 13 30.42 -17.69 1.16
C SER A 13 29.42 -16.63 0.73
N ILE A 14 28.81 -16.77 -0.44
CA ILE A 14 27.63 -15.99 -0.84
C ILE A 14 26.49 -16.52 0.00
N GLY A 15 26.29 -15.92 1.17
CA GLY A 15 25.15 -16.20 2.02
C GLY A 15 23.88 -15.77 1.28
N LEU A 16 22.99 -16.71 0.97
CA LEU A 16 21.60 -16.42 0.62
C LEU A 16 20.96 -15.76 1.84
N GLY A 17 21.05 -14.43 1.90
CA GLY A 17 20.49 -13.65 3.01
C GLY A 17 18.97 -13.65 2.93
N PHE A 18 18.32 -14.00 4.04
CA PHE A 18 16.89 -13.72 4.22
C PHE A 18 16.70 -12.21 4.27
N SER A 19 15.76 -11.67 3.49
CA SER A 19 15.48 -10.24 3.48
C SER A 19 13.99 -9.95 3.57
N ALA A 20 13.64 -8.91 4.33
CA ALA A 20 12.32 -8.30 4.30
C ALA A 20 12.43 -6.95 3.62
N THR A 21 11.68 -6.75 2.54
CA THR A 21 11.64 -5.49 1.81
C THR A 21 10.25 -4.89 1.89
N ALA A 22 10.15 -3.69 2.46
CA ALA A 22 8.91 -2.92 2.46
C ALA A 22 8.85 -2.00 1.23
N SER A 23 7.66 -1.86 0.66
CA SER A 23 7.40 -0.98 -0.48
C SER A 23 5.97 -0.45 -0.47
N VAL A 24 5.75 0.65 -1.18
CA VAL A 24 4.43 1.20 -1.48
C VAL A 24 4.27 1.32 -2.99
N ASP A 25 3.04 1.25 -3.47
CA ASP A 25 2.72 1.43 -4.90
C ASP A 25 2.99 2.88 -5.36
N LYS A 26 2.82 3.85 -4.47
CA LYS A 26 3.09 5.27 -4.72
C LYS A 26 3.57 5.96 -3.45
N ASN A 27 4.60 6.80 -3.58
CA ASN A 27 5.15 7.63 -2.50
C ASN A 27 4.70 9.09 -2.57
N ARG A 28 3.86 9.44 -3.56
CA ARG A 28 3.15 10.71 -3.68
C ARG A 28 1.69 10.42 -3.98
N CYS A 29 0.80 10.98 -3.18
CA CYS A 29 -0.64 10.74 -3.26
C CYS A 29 -1.39 11.95 -2.71
N THR A 30 -2.72 11.88 -2.76
CA THR A 30 -3.61 12.86 -2.11
C THR A 30 -4.22 12.25 -0.84
N ILE A 31 -4.88 13.10 -0.04
CA ILE A 31 -5.54 12.66 1.20
C ILE A 31 -6.65 11.61 0.96
N ASN A 32 -7.25 11.60 -0.23
CA ASN A 32 -8.34 10.68 -0.60
C ASN A 32 -7.84 9.39 -1.26
N ASP A 33 -6.54 9.25 -1.47
CA ASP A 33 -5.98 8.07 -2.11
C ASP A 33 -5.83 6.90 -1.14
N ILE A 34 -5.92 5.69 -1.69
CA ILE A 34 -5.53 4.46 -1.01
C ILE A 34 -4.15 4.05 -1.51
N ILE A 35 -3.26 3.70 -0.58
CA ILE A 35 -1.89 3.28 -0.83
C ILE A 35 -1.80 1.78 -0.55
N SER A 36 -1.24 1.01 -1.49
CA SER A 36 -0.91 -0.39 -1.27
C SER A 36 0.47 -0.51 -0.63
N PHE A 37 0.52 -0.85 0.66
CA PHE A 37 1.75 -1.15 1.40
C PHE A 37 2.02 -2.65 1.36
N LYS A 38 3.26 -3.05 1.01
CA LYS A 38 3.66 -4.44 0.86
C LYS A 38 4.95 -4.71 1.61
N ILE A 39 5.04 -5.89 2.20
CA ILE A 39 6.30 -6.45 2.73
C ILE A 39 6.55 -7.76 2.02
N GLU A 40 7.67 -7.85 1.31
CA GLU A 40 8.13 -9.03 0.62
C GLU A 40 9.22 -9.74 1.42
N PHE A 41 9.05 -11.03 1.61
CA PHE A 41 9.99 -11.94 2.24
C PHE A 41 10.57 -12.87 1.20
N GLN A 42 11.88 -12.79 0.97
CA GLN A 42 12.57 -13.66 0.03
C GLN A 42 13.22 -14.83 0.75
N ASN A 43 13.06 -16.04 0.19
CA ASN A 43 13.62 -17.30 0.69
C ASN A 43 13.24 -17.61 2.16
N ALA A 44 12.06 -17.16 2.59
CA ALA A 44 11.58 -17.35 3.95
C ALA A 44 10.72 -18.62 4.05
N ASP A 45 11.12 -19.57 4.87
CA ASP A 45 10.33 -20.76 5.19
C ASP A 45 9.15 -20.38 6.10
N SER A 46 9.40 -19.44 7.04
CA SER A 46 8.40 -18.92 7.96
C SER A 46 8.67 -17.47 8.31
N PHE A 47 7.62 -16.73 8.66
CA PHE A 47 7.72 -15.39 9.23
C PHE A 47 6.69 -15.24 10.35
N SER A 48 6.99 -14.38 11.33
CA SER A 48 6.07 -14.07 12.42
C SER A 48 4.99 -13.09 11.98
N ASN A 49 3.94 -13.00 12.77
CA ASN A 49 2.96 -11.92 12.64
C ASN A 49 3.68 -10.56 12.76
N ILE A 50 3.32 -9.62 11.89
CA ILE A 50 3.93 -8.29 11.80
C ILE A 50 3.08 -7.33 12.61
N ASP A 51 3.70 -6.66 13.58
CA ASP A 51 3.06 -5.57 14.30
C ASP A 51 3.07 -4.30 13.45
N ILE A 52 1.88 -3.89 12.99
CA ILE A 52 1.66 -2.67 12.22
C ILE A 52 1.07 -1.53 13.05
N SER A 53 1.01 -1.66 14.38
CA SER A 53 0.42 -0.66 15.27
C SER A 53 1.05 0.73 15.10
N SER A 54 2.33 0.78 14.77
CA SER A 54 3.05 2.03 14.51
C SER A 54 2.57 2.79 13.26
N LEU A 55 1.92 2.12 12.29
CA LEU A 55 1.34 2.76 11.10
C LEU A 55 0.11 3.60 11.44
N ILE A 56 -0.62 3.25 12.51
CA ILE A 56 -1.89 3.90 12.90
C ILE A 56 -1.69 5.37 13.24
N LYS A 57 -0.47 5.80 13.53
CA LYS A 57 -0.15 7.20 13.79
C LYS A 57 -0.49 8.09 12.59
N ASP A 58 -0.05 7.71 11.41
CA ASP A 58 -0.12 8.52 10.18
C ASP A 58 -1.14 7.97 9.16
N PHE A 59 -1.57 6.71 9.31
CA PHE A 59 -2.45 6.03 8.35
C PHE A 59 -3.64 5.35 9.04
N ILE A 60 -4.72 5.18 8.27
CA ILE A 60 -5.84 4.28 8.58
C ILE A 60 -5.61 3.00 7.80
N VAL A 61 -5.64 1.85 8.46
CA VAL A 61 -5.60 0.55 7.79
C VAL A 61 -7.01 0.21 7.31
N ILE A 62 -7.23 0.27 6.01
CA ILE A 62 -8.54 -0.01 5.38
C ILE A 62 -8.76 -1.52 5.28
N SER A 63 -7.74 -2.26 4.87
CA SER A 63 -7.80 -3.72 4.73
C SER A 63 -6.43 -4.37 4.86
N GLY A 64 -6.43 -5.69 5.11
CA GLY A 64 -5.23 -6.50 5.21
C GLY A 64 -5.08 -7.16 6.59
N PRO A 65 -4.07 -8.05 6.74
CA PRO A 65 -3.13 -8.43 5.70
C PRO A 65 -3.72 -9.38 4.66
N SER A 66 -3.42 -9.15 3.39
CA SER A 66 -3.57 -10.13 2.31
C SER A 66 -2.22 -10.80 2.08
N GLN A 67 -2.20 -12.11 1.90
CA GLN A 67 -0.99 -12.88 1.71
C GLN A 67 -0.96 -13.49 0.31
N GLN A 68 0.15 -13.32 -0.39
CA GLN A 68 0.45 -13.93 -1.67
C GLN A 68 1.77 -14.67 -1.60
N THR A 69 1.83 -15.86 -2.20
CA THR A 69 3.08 -16.63 -2.36
C THR A 69 3.40 -16.71 -3.84
N SER A 70 4.65 -16.41 -4.20
CA SER A 70 5.19 -16.55 -5.55
C SER A 70 6.37 -17.50 -5.52
N MET A 71 6.40 -18.41 -6.49
CA MET A 71 7.52 -19.32 -6.70
C MET A 71 8.04 -19.12 -8.11
N GLN A 72 9.32 -18.86 -8.24
CA GLN A 72 10.00 -18.71 -9.53
C GLN A 72 11.09 -19.75 -9.68
N TRP A 73 11.18 -20.32 -10.86
CA TRP A 73 12.25 -21.26 -11.22
C TRP A 73 13.05 -20.66 -12.36
N ILE A 74 14.28 -20.23 -12.05
CA ILE A 74 15.18 -19.62 -13.02
C ILE A 74 16.52 -20.34 -12.98
N ASN A 75 16.99 -20.89 -14.11
CA ASN A 75 18.29 -21.56 -14.25
C ASN A 75 18.53 -22.66 -13.20
N GLY A 76 17.53 -23.48 -12.90
CA GLY A 76 17.63 -24.54 -11.91
C GLY A 76 17.58 -24.10 -10.45
N LYS A 77 17.44 -22.79 -10.17
CA LYS A 77 17.23 -22.26 -8.81
C LYS A 77 15.74 -21.96 -8.58
N VAL A 78 15.21 -22.47 -7.49
CA VAL A 78 13.87 -22.12 -7.01
C VAL A 78 14.01 -20.97 -6.03
N THR A 79 13.28 -19.88 -6.30
CA THR A 79 13.17 -18.74 -5.39
C THR A 79 11.72 -18.62 -4.95
N ASN A 80 11.49 -18.65 -3.63
CA ASN A 80 10.19 -18.43 -3.03
C ASN A 80 10.13 -17.00 -2.50
N SER A 81 9.07 -16.27 -2.84
CA SER A 81 8.75 -15.03 -2.18
C SER A 81 7.35 -15.07 -1.59
N ARG A 82 7.18 -14.47 -0.42
CA ARG A 82 5.89 -14.26 0.22
C ARG A 82 5.68 -12.78 0.39
N ILE A 83 4.51 -12.30 0.00
CA ILE A 83 4.14 -10.89 0.04
C ILE A 83 2.95 -10.76 0.97
N MET A 84 3.10 -9.89 1.97
CA MET A 84 1.98 -9.42 2.79
C MET A 84 1.64 -8.00 2.36
N SER A 85 0.35 -7.71 2.17
CA SER A 85 -0.11 -6.40 1.71
C SER A 85 -1.27 -5.86 2.55
N TRP A 86 -1.27 -4.54 2.71
CA TRP A 86 -2.29 -3.76 3.39
C TRP A 86 -2.70 -2.58 2.52
N SER A 87 -3.97 -2.18 2.62
CA SER A 87 -4.46 -0.93 2.05
C SER A 87 -4.48 0.14 3.13
N LEU A 88 -3.77 1.22 2.89
CA LEU A 88 -3.61 2.33 3.83
C LEU A 88 -4.24 3.60 3.26
N SER A 89 -4.96 4.35 4.10
CA SER A 89 -5.41 5.71 3.78
C SER A 89 -4.66 6.72 4.65
N PRO A 90 -4.11 7.80 4.07
CA PRO A 90 -3.46 8.85 4.84
C PRO A 90 -4.44 9.53 5.81
N LYS A 91 -4.00 9.90 7.02
CA LYS A 91 -4.82 10.64 7.99
C LYS A 91 -4.72 12.15 7.85
N ARG A 92 -3.67 12.64 7.23
CA ARG A 92 -3.37 14.07 7.10
C ARG A 92 -2.48 14.33 5.88
N GLU A 93 -2.44 15.55 5.47
CA GLU A 93 -1.52 16.06 4.44
C GLU A 93 -0.09 16.21 4.96
N GLY A 94 0.84 16.39 4.02
CA GLY A 94 2.24 16.62 4.30
C GLY A 94 3.10 15.36 4.20
N ARG A 95 4.20 15.37 4.92
CA ARG A 95 5.15 14.26 4.98
C ARG A 95 4.69 13.24 6.03
N LEU A 96 4.32 12.05 5.60
CA LEU A 96 3.99 10.91 6.44
C LEU A 96 5.09 9.86 6.39
N ILE A 97 5.20 9.06 7.44
CA ILE A 97 6.26 8.07 7.57
C ILE A 97 5.64 6.70 7.86
N ILE A 98 5.96 5.72 7.02
CA ILE A 98 5.83 4.31 7.36
C ILE A 98 7.14 3.95 8.07
N PRO A 99 7.11 3.70 9.38
CA PRO A 99 8.33 3.49 10.15
C PRO A 99 8.96 2.14 9.83
N ARG A 100 10.18 1.94 10.27
CA ARG A 100 10.82 0.64 10.31
C ARG A 100 9.96 -0.32 11.13
N LEU A 101 9.67 -1.50 10.55
CA LEU A 101 8.93 -2.58 11.20
C LEU A 101 9.87 -3.73 11.51
N ASP A 102 9.84 -4.21 12.75
CA ASP A 102 10.60 -5.39 13.15
C ASP A 102 9.85 -6.65 12.72
N VAL A 103 10.57 -7.57 12.10
CA VAL A 103 10.05 -8.83 11.57
C VAL A 103 10.95 -9.98 11.97
N GLN A 104 10.40 -11.18 12.09
CA GLN A 104 11.20 -12.41 12.25
C GLN A 104 11.04 -13.27 11.00
N ILE A 105 12.16 -13.66 10.41
CA ILE A 105 12.23 -14.49 9.22
C ILE A 105 13.02 -15.74 9.57
N SER A 106 12.41 -16.93 9.46
CA SER A 106 13.06 -18.22 9.79
C SER A 106 13.77 -18.20 11.16
N GLY A 107 13.12 -17.57 12.16
CA GLY A 107 13.63 -17.45 13.52
C GLY A 107 14.68 -16.35 13.75
N LYS A 108 15.11 -15.63 12.71
CA LYS A 108 16.06 -14.52 12.81
C LYS A 108 15.34 -13.17 12.79
N LYS A 109 15.79 -12.26 13.65
CA LYS A 109 15.31 -10.87 13.67
C LYS A 109 15.81 -10.10 12.45
N SER A 110 14.92 -9.40 11.79
CA SER A 110 15.19 -8.49 10.69
C SER A 110 14.30 -7.27 10.81
N ALA A 111 14.46 -6.28 9.95
CA ALA A 111 13.59 -5.12 9.94
C ALA A 111 13.49 -4.52 8.55
N THR A 112 12.35 -3.91 8.27
CA THR A 112 12.14 -3.15 7.04
C THR A 112 12.85 -1.80 7.11
N LYS A 113 12.98 -1.13 5.96
CA LYS A 113 13.40 0.27 5.90
C LYS A 113 12.19 1.18 6.07
N GLU A 114 12.43 2.36 6.60
CA GLU A 114 11.47 3.45 6.64
C GLU A 114 11.09 3.89 5.21
N ILE A 115 9.81 4.26 5.00
CA ILE A 115 9.32 4.80 3.74
C ILE A 115 8.66 6.15 4.01
N VAL A 116 9.03 7.15 3.22
CA VAL A 116 8.41 8.48 3.26
C VAL A 116 7.35 8.57 2.18
N VAL A 117 6.15 9.02 2.58
CA VAL A 117 5.02 9.28 1.69
C VAL A 117 4.67 10.76 1.78
N PHE A 118 4.57 11.42 0.62
CA PHE A 118 4.14 12.82 0.51
C PHE A 118 2.67 12.87 0.12
N VAL A 119 1.86 13.45 0.99
CA VAL A 119 0.40 13.57 0.82
C VAL A 119 0.06 15.01 0.54
N GLY A 120 -0.42 15.27 -0.66
CA GLY A 120 -0.91 16.58 -1.08
C GLY A 120 -2.43 16.73 -0.89
N GLN A 121 -2.90 17.94 -1.12
CA GLN A 121 -4.33 18.20 -1.21
C GLN A 121 -4.92 17.43 -2.39
N SER A 122 -6.10 16.89 -2.18
CA SER A 122 -6.92 16.44 -3.30
C SER A 122 -7.36 17.67 -4.07
N GLN A 123 -6.63 18.02 -5.13
CA GLN A 123 -7.19 18.94 -6.11
C GLN A 123 -8.32 18.19 -6.80
N LYS A 124 -9.52 18.30 -6.25
CA LYS A 124 -10.73 17.93 -6.94
C LYS A 124 -10.87 18.88 -8.13
N LYS A 125 -10.24 18.55 -9.24
CA LYS A 125 -10.65 19.07 -10.53
C LYS A 125 -11.97 18.37 -10.84
N GLU A 126 -13.07 18.97 -10.41
CA GLU A 126 -14.42 18.58 -10.86
C GLU A 126 -14.52 18.60 -12.39
N THR A 127 -13.56 19.25 -13.05
CA THR A 127 -13.50 19.41 -14.50
C THR A 127 -12.96 18.21 -15.27
N ASP A 128 -12.36 17.20 -14.64
CA ASP A 128 -11.74 16.06 -15.34
C ASP A 128 -12.53 14.73 -15.22
N LEU A 129 -13.70 14.76 -14.56
CA LEU A 129 -14.56 13.57 -14.53
C LEU A 129 -15.42 13.54 -15.80
N ASP A 130 -15.37 12.42 -16.53
CA ASP A 130 -16.21 12.19 -17.70
C ASP A 130 -17.69 12.13 -17.34
N VAL A 131 -18.00 11.68 -16.12
CA VAL A 131 -19.34 11.66 -15.51
C VAL A 131 -19.24 12.02 -14.05
N PHE A 132 -20.08 12.96 -13.57
CA PHE A 132 -20.21 13.24 -12.13
C PHE A 132 -21.65 13.58 -11.75
N ILE A 133 -21.99 13.37 -10.49
CA ILE A 133 -23.29 13.66 -9.92
C ILE A 133 -23.12 14.76 -8.89
N SER A 134 -23.95 15.82 -8.99
CA SER A 134 -24.10 16.84 -7.97
C SER A 134 -25.43 16.66 -7.27
N ALA A 135 -25.45 16.82 -5.94
CA ALA A 135 -26.65 16.81 -5.13
C ALA A 135 -26.78 18.15 -4.43
N GLU A 136 -27.90 18.83 -4.62
CA GLU A 136 -28.21 20.14 -4.04
C GLU A 136 -29.53 20.09 -3.26
N ILE A 137 -29.52 20.73 -2.11
CA ILE A 137 -30.71 20.88 -1.28
C ILE A 137 -31.11 22.37 -1.25
N ASN A 138 -32.41 22.64 -1.38
CA ASN A 138 -32.91 24.01 -1.48
C ASN A 138 -32.89 24.77 -0.15
N LYS A 139 -32.71 24.10 1.00
CA LYS A 139 -32.72 24.70 2.33
C LYS A 139 -31.74 23.96 3.25
N GLU A 140 -30.91 24.71 3.96
CA GLU A 140 -29.94 24.15 4.94
C GLU A 140 -30.57 23.88 6.30
N SER A 141 -31.68 24.51 6.61
CA SER A 141 -32.43 24.36 7.87
C SER A 141 -33.90 24.35 7.60
N VAL A 142 -34.65 23.43 8.19
CA VAL A 142 -36.08 23.26 8.00
C VAL A 142 -36.80 22.96 9.33
N TYR A 143 -38.07 23.28 9.43
CA TYR A 143 -38.92 22.87 10.53
C TYR A 143 -39.53 21.49 10.28
N ILE A 144 -39.95 20.84 11.36
CA ILE A 144 -40.63 19.53 11.24
C ILE A 144 -41.93 19.69 10.43
N GLY A 145 -42.06 18.89 9.35
CA GLY A 145 -43.20 18.95 8.42
C GLY A 145 -43.01 19.91 7.25
N GLU A 146 -41.88 20.63 7.19
CA GLU A 146 -41.58 21.52 6.07
C GLU A 146 -41.02 20.69 4.87
N GLN A 147 -41.45 21.05 3.66
CA GLN A 147 -40.97 20.40 2.43
C GLN A 147 -39.56 20.85 2.09
N ILE A 148 -38.73 19.90 1.77
CA ILE A 148 -37.39 20.09 1.19
C ILE A 148 -37.34 19.49 -0.21
N THR A 149 -36.56 20.12 -1.08
CA THR A 149 -36.28 19.59 -2.43
C THR A 149 -34.82 19.24 -2.53
N LEU A 150 -34.55 17.96 -2.86
CA LEU A 150 -33.23 17.45 -3.17
C LEU A 150 -33.13 17.29 -4.69
N THR A 151 -32.18 17.99 -5.30
CA THR A 151 -31.93 17.93 -6.74
C THR A 151 -30.66 17.17 -7.02
N TYR A 152 -30.74 16.14 -7.82
CA TYR A 152 -29.57 15.42 -8.37
C TYR A 152 -29.35 15.88 -9.80
N SER A 153 -28.15 16.39 -10.11
CA SER A 153 -27.72 16.77 -11.45
C SER A 153 -26.61 15.84 -11.91
N ILE A 154 -26.80 15.19 -13.06
CA ILE A 154 -25.81 14.31 -13.66
C ILE A 154 -25.16 15.06 -14.82
N TYR A 155 -23.85 15.24 -14.74
CA TYR A 155 -23.04 15.89 -15.77
C TYR A 155 -22.23 14.80 -16.48
N ARG A 156 -22.23 14.82 -17.83
CA ARG A 156 -21.48 13.84 -18.64
C ARG A 156 -20.79 14.52 -19.80
N ARG A 157 -19.57 14.06 -20.10
CA ARG A 157 -18.80 14.39 -21.32
C ARG A 157 -18.81 13.28 -22.36
N VAL A 158 -19.11 12.04 -21.91
CA VAL A 158 -19.13 10.85 -22.75
C VAL A 158 -20.57 10.34 -22.88
N GLU A 159 -20.84 9.59 -23.94
CA GLU A 159 -22.10 8.88 -24.02
C GLU A 159 -22.17 7.81 -22.94
N CYS A 160 -23.17 7.88 -22.08
CA CYS A 160 -23.46 6.89 -21.07
C CYS A 160 -24.96 6.62 -21.01
N SER A 161 -25.32 5.38 -20.77
CA SER A 161 -26.70 4.96 -20.48
C SER A 161 -26.95 5.06 -18.99
N ILE A 162 -28.06 5.66 -18.60
CA ILE A 162 -28.50 5.74 -17.20
C ILE A 162 -29.72 4.83 -17.10
N GLU A 163 -29.59 3.72 -16.38
CA GLU A 163 -30.72 2.89 -16.04
C GLU A 163 -31.39 3.42 -14.78
N PRO A 164 -32.72 3.68 -14.80
CA PRO A 164 -33.44 4.06 -13.60
C PRO A 164 -33.38 2.89 -12.60
N PHE A 165 -33.05 3.21 -11.34
CA PHE A 165 -33.17 2.24 -10.25
C PHE A 165 -34.49 2.50 -9.50
N GLU A 166 -35.19 1.43 -9.17
CA GLU A 166 -36.33 1.48 -8.28
C GLU A 166 -35.87 1.56 -6.84
N ILE A 167 -36.48 2.49 -6.05
CA ILE A 167 -36.23 2.69 -4.63
C ILE A 167 -37.21 1.86 -3.82
#